data_3c111e84fd5e5bd80e1f6630b17bc61e
#
_entry.id   3c111e84fd5e5bd80e1f6630b17bc61e
#
_cell.length_a   1.000
_cell.length_b   1.000
_cell.length_c   1.000
_cell.angle_alpha   90.00
_cell.angle_beta   90.00
_cell.angle_gamma   90.00
#
_symmetry.space_group_name_H-M   'P 1'
#
loop_
_entity.id
_entity.type
_entity.pdbx_description
1 polymer ?
#
loop_
_entity_poly.entity_id
_entity_poly.type
_entity_poly.pdbx_seq_one_letter_code
_entity_poly.pdbx_strand_id
1 'polypeptide(L)'
;MKFKDMPYKRVDYDKTAEQFKTLTKRVKEAKSGEELWEIHQEYYKVYQNMMDSMTIAEIRHDGNTADPFYAAEKDYYDETAPMLSSLATDYQRALYESPYRSFMEEKIGRVAFATMDNAIKSMDESIIGLMQEENALTTQYNKLIASAKIPFDGQVCNLSLLRPYLTGNDRTVRRQAWKAYSDYFMTVADELDDIYDKLVKNRTAQAKAMGYDNYIQLGYYRMNRNSYDRNDVENFRRQVKEVFVPFAERVHEIRRKRLGLEKLSYIDNEVYFKEGNPDPVGTAQEILESGQKMYAELSPETKEFFDFMMENELFDVFGRKDKKQGGYMTYLYQY
;
A
#
# COMPACT_ATOMS: atom_id res chain seq x y z
N MET A 1 17.30 2.07 16.73
CA MET A 1 17.59 3.40 16.07
C MET A 1 16.25 4.05 15.76
N LYS A 2 16.05 5.31 16.11
CA LYS A 2 14.80 6.00 15.82
C LYS A 2 14.66 6.25 14.31
N PHE A 3 13.43 6.19 13.79
CA PHE A 3 13.19 6.36 12.36
C PHE A 3 13.75 7.68 11.79
N LYS A 4 13.62 8.79 12.56
CA LYS A 4 14.14 10.10 12.14
C LYS A 4 15.67 10.13 11.97
N ASP A 5 16.40 9.27 12.69
CA ASP A 5 17.86 9.20 12.70
C ASP A 5 18.38 8.17 11.68
N MET A 6 17.50 7.41 11.00
CA MET A 6 17.90 6.46 9.97
C MET A 6 18.57 7.19 8.81
N PRO A 7 19.77 6.75 8.38
CA PRO A 7 20.45 7.38 7.26
C PRO A 7 19.64 7.16 5.97
N TYR A 8 19.53 8.20 5.15
CA TYR A 8 18.99 8.10 3.81
C TYR A 8 20.08 8.39 2.78
N LYS A 9 20.14 7.54 1.78
CA LYS A 9 20.97 7.73 0.60
C LYS A 9 20.20 7.29 -0.63
N ARG A 10 20.05 8.19 -1.61
CA ARG A 10 19.41 7.84 -2.89
C ARG A 10 20.12 6.63 -3.51
N VAL A 11 19.32 5.69 -4.03
CA VAL A 11 19.83 4.56 -4.81
C VAL A 11 20.55 5.10 -6.05
N ASP A 12 21.78 4.70 -6.24
CA ASP A 12 22.53 4.95 -7.48
C ASP A 12 22.06 3.93 -8.51
N TYR A 13 21.27 4.40 -9.47
CA TYR A 13 20.66 3.55 -10.50
C TYR A 13 21.72 2.79 -11.29
N ASP A 14 22.74 3.47 -11.84
CA ASP A 14 23.72 2.86 -12.74
C ASP A 14 24.52 1.77 -12.00
N LYS A 15 24.94 2.08 -10.78
CA LYS A 15 25.68 1.12 -9.94
C LYS A 15 24.82 -0.10 -9.60
N THR A 16 23.57 0.11 -9.19
CA THR A 16 22.66 -0.99 -8.79
C THR A 16 22.27 -1.84 -9.99
N ALA A 17 22.04 -1.21 -11.14
CA ALA A 17 21.78 -1.89 -12.40
C ALA A 17 22.96 -2.79 -12.82
N GLU A 18 24.18 -2.30 -12.73
CA GLU A 18 25.38 -3.09 -13.05
C GLU A 18 25.57 -4.26 -12.07
N GLN A 19 25.28 -4.05 -10.79
CA GLN A 19 25.32 -5.13 -9.81
C GLN A 19 24.29 -6.22 -10.13
N PHE A 20 23.03 -5.87 -10.46
CA PHE A 20 22.00 -6.85 -10.83
C PHE A 20 22.38 -7.61 -12.10
N LYS A 21 22.88 -6.93 -13.14
CA LYS A 21 23.32 -7.59 -14.37
C LYS A 21 24.48 -8.57 -14.12
N THR A 22 25.44 -8.16 -13.32
CA THR A 22 26.58 -9.00 -12.95
C THR A 22 26.12 -10.24 -12.18
N LEU A 23 25.26 -10.07 -11.17
CA LEU A 23 24.73 -11.18 -10.38
C LEU A 23 23.87 -12.12 -11.22
N THR A 24 23.03 -11.59 -12.11
CA THR A 24 22.23 -12.38 -13.06
C THR A 24 23.12 -13.25 -13.97
N LYS A 25 24.21 -12.68 -14.48
CA LYS A 25 25.19 -13.45 -15.26
C LYS A 25 25.81 -14.57 -14.43
N ARG A 26 26.25 -14.28 -13.21
CA ARG A 26 26.85 -15.30 -12.31
C ARG A 26 25.85 -16.42 -11.97
N VAL A 27 24.55 -16.12 -11.78
CA VAL A 27 23.51 -17.14 -11.59
C VAL A 27 23.47 -18.11 -12.78
N LYS A 28 23.53 -17.60 -14.02
CA LYS A 28 23.52 -18.43 -15.24
C LYS A 28 24.78 -19.28 -15.42
N GLU A 29 25.90 -18.85 -14.84
CA GLU A 29 27.22 -19.51 -14.92
C GLU A 29 27.53 -20.39 -13.72
N ALA A 30 26.68 -20.40 -12.66
CA ALA A 30 26.87 -21.15 -11.44
C ALA A 30 26.99 -22.67 -11.71
N LYS A 31 27.91 -23.33 -11.02
CA LYS A 31 28.26 -24.74 -11.24
C LYS A 31 27.79 -25.65 -10.11
N SER A 32 27.25 -25.10 -9.02
CA SER A 32 26.67 -25.85 -7.92
C SER A 32 25.54 -25.06 -7.22
N GLY A 33 24.76 -25.77 -6.42
CA GLY A 33 23.72 -25.15 -5.58
C GLY A 33 24.32 -24.24 -4.50
N GLU A 34 25.48 -24.62 -3.95
CA GLU A 34 26.20 -23.85 -2.94
C GLU A 34 26.71 -22.52 -3.53
N GLU A 35 27.33 -22.55 -4.71
CA GLU A 35 27.75 -21.32 -5.40
C GLU A 35 26.55 -20.42 -5.70
N LEU A 36 25.43 -21.01 -6.15
CA LEU A 36 24.19 -20.27 -6.40
C LEU A 36 23.63 -19.62 -5.12
N TRP A 37 23.75 -20.30 -4.00
CA TRP A 37 23.35 -19.76 -2.70
C TRP A 37 24.18 -18.56 -2.28
N GLU A 38 25.52 -18.62 -2.45
CA GLU A 38 26.41 -17.48 -2.17
C GLU A 38 26.06 -16.27 -3.05
N ILE A 39 25.82 -16.47 -4.35
CA ILE A 39 25.40 -15.42 -5.27
C ILE A 39 24.04 -14.83 -4.81
N HIS A 40 23.12 -15.68 -4.37
CA HIS A 40 21.81 -15.22 -3.89
C HIS A 40 21.92 -14.37 -2.61
N GLN A 41 22.81 -14.70 -1.71
CA GLN A 41 23.07 -13.91 -0.51
C GLN A 41 23.66 -12.52 -0.86
N GLU A 42 24.53 -12.43 -1.87
CA GLU A 42 25.04 -11.16 -2.37
C GLU A 42 23.93 -10.32 -3.02
N TYR A 43 23.10 -10.94 -3.88
CA TYR A 43 21.96 -10.29 -4.49
C TYR A 43 20.99 -9.74 -3.42
N TYR A 44 20.69 -10.54 -2.41
CA TYR A 44 19.74 -10.16 -1.38
C TYR A 44 20.20 -8.94 -0.58
N LYS A 45 21.50 -8.82 -0.32
CA LYS A 45 22.09 -7.61 0.30
C LYS A 45 21.92 -6.36 -0.57
N VAL A 46 22.17 -6.47 -1.88
CA VAL A 46 21.96 -5.34 -2.80
C VAL A 46 20.49 -4.97 -2.86
N TYR A 47 19.61 -5.96 -2.97
CA TYR A 47 18.17 -5.78 -3.01
C TYR A 47 17.63 -5.13 -1.72
N GLN A 48 18.05 -5.60 -0.55
CA GLN A 48 17.65 -5.02 0.75
C GLN A 48 18.08 -3.55 0.85
N ASN A 49 19.33 -3.23 0.53
CA ASN A 49 19.82 -1.84 0.55
C ASN A 49 19.00 -0.92 -0.37
N MET A 50 18.68 -1.41 -1.56
CA MET A 50 17.85 -0.68 -2.52
C MET A 50 16.45 -0.44 -1.95
N MET A 51 15.79 -1.50 -1.48
CA MET A 51 14.42 -1.43 -0.96
C MET A 51 14.33 -0.54 0.29
N ASP A 52 15.27 -0.64 1.22
CA ASP A 52 15.27 0.21 2.43
C ASP A 52 15.41 1.69 2.08
N SER A 53 16.30 2.03 1.14
CA SER A 53 16.44 3.41 0.68
C SER A 53 15.16 3.94 0.04
N MET A 54 14.53 3.15 -0.83
CA MET A 54 13.25 3.52 -1.47
C MET A 54 12.14 3.68 -0.43
N THR A 55 12.02 2.73 0.50
CA THR A 55 10.99 2.72 1.55
C THR A 55 11.16 3.90 2.51
N ILE A 56 12.39 4.23 2.92
CA ILE A 56 12.66 5.40 3.77
C ILE A 56 12.25 6.70 3.07
N ALA A 57 12.58 6.84 1.78
CA ALA A 57 12.16 8.02 1.01
C ALA A 57 10.64 8.12 0.90
N GLU A 58 9.95 7.00 0.63
CA GLU A 58 8.50 6.94 0.55
C GLU A 58 7.83 7.30 1.87
N ILE A 59 8.26 6.71 3.00
CA ILE A 59 7.70 7.03 4.33
C ILE A 59 7.87 8.51 4.66
N ARG A 60 9.04 9.09 4.36
CA ARG A 60 9.31 10.51 4.63
C ARG A 60 8.51 11.44 3.74
N HIS A 61 8.36 11.10 2.46
CA HIS A 61 7.46 11.80 1.54
C HIS A 61 6.01 11.71 2.03
N ASP A 62 5.52 10.52 2.37
CA ASP A 62 4.14 10.33 2.83
C ASP A 62 3.86 11.03 4.17
N GLY A 63 4.88 11.17 5.00
CA GLY A 63 4.82 11.94 6.25
C GLY A 63 4.68 13.46 6.03
N ASN A 64 5.20 13.98 4.92
CA ASN A 64 5.06 15.38 4.49
C ASN A 64 5.17 15.48 2.97
N THR A 65 4.04 15.42 2.27
CA THR A 65 3.98 15.47 0.80
C THR A 65 4.38 16.83 0.21
N ALA A 66 4.52 17.85 1.04
CA ALA A 66 4.98 19.20 0.65
C ALA A 66 6.49 19.40 0.82
N ASP A 67 7.23 18.41 1.34
CA ASP A 67 8.68 18.48 1.44
C ASP A 67 9.33 18.39 0.05
N PRO A 68 10.02 19.45 -0.43
CA PRO A 68 10.53 19.48 -1.80
C PRO A 68 11.64 18.46 -2.05
N PHE A 69 12.42 18.08 -1.01
CA PHE A 69 13.46 17.08 -1.15
C PHE A 69 12.85 15.69 -1.38
N TYR A 70 11.93 15.27 -0.50
CA TYR A 70 11.31 13.94 -0.64
C TYR A 70 10.30 13.87 -1.78
N ALA A 71 9.71 14.98 -2.22
CA ALA A 71 8.95 15.03 -3.46
C ALA A 71 9.85 14.75 -4.68
N ALA A 72 11.04 15.33 -4.75
CA ALA A 72 12.01 15.04 -5.81
C ALA A 72 12.56 13.59 -5.73
N GLU A 73 12.72 13.03 -4.53
CA GLU A 73 13.08 11.61 -4.37
C GLU A 73 11.95 10.69 -4.87
N LYS A 74 10.70 11.04 -4.59
CA LYS A 74 9.53 10.29 -5.10
C LYS A 74 9.49 10.30 -6.63
N ASP A 75 9.66 11.47 -7.26
CA ASP A 75 9.70 11.59 -8.72
C ASP A 75 10.84 10.75 -9.31
N TYR A 76 12.02 10.76 -8.69
CA TYR A 76 13.16 9.93 -9.09
C TYR A 76 12.83 8.42 -9.03
N TYR A 77 12.18 7.96 -7.96
CA TYR A 77 11.84 6.54 -7.85
C TYR A 77 10.64 6.14 -8.72
N ASP A 78 9.69 7.03 -8.98
CA ASP A 78 8.62 6.79 -9.95
C ASP A 78 9.17 6.49 -11.34
N GLU A 79 10.30 7.11 -11.71
CA GLU A 79 11.00 6.87 -12.98
C GLU A 79 11.91 5.63 -12.92
N THR A 80 12.71 5.48 -11.87
CA THR A 80 13.79 4.46 -11.84
C THR A 80 13.37 3.10 -11.29
N ALA A 81 12.35 3.04 -10.40
CA ALA A 81 11.92 1.78 -9.80
C ALA A 81 11.44 0.74 -10.82
N PRO A 82 10.68 1.07 -11.89
CA PRO A 82 10.30 0.09 -12.90
C PRO A 82 11.50 -0.53 -13.61
N MET A 83 12.54 0.26 -13.89
CA MET A 83 13.77 -0.23 -14.53
C MET A 83 14.54 -1.17 -13.60
N LEU A 84 14.69 -0.82 -12.32
CA LEU A 84 15.31 -1.67 -11.32
C LEU A 84 14.50 -2.95 -11.07
N SER A 85 13.17 -2.85 -11.07
CA SER A 85 12.26 -4.00 -10.97
C SER A 85 12.43 -4.97 -12.14
N SER A 86 12.62 -4.46 -13.37
CA SER A 86 12.91 -5.31 -14.54
C SER A 86 14.19 -6.11 -14.33
N LEU A 87 15.27 -5.46 -13.92
CA LEU A 87 16.56 -6.12 -13.66
C LEU A 87 16.49 -7.14 -12.51
N ALA A 88 15.73 -6.82 -11.45
CA ALA A 88 15.46 -7.76 -10.37
C ALA A 88 14.68 -8.99 -10.86
N THR A 89 13.71 -8.78 -11.77
CA THR A 89 12.94 -9.86 -12.37
C THR A 89 13.81 -10.74 -13.30
N ASP A 90 14.76 -10.16 -14.02
CA ASP A 90 15.72 -10.93 -14.82
C ASP A 90 16.61 -11.82 -13.95
N TYR A 91 17.03 -11.32 -12.78
CA TYR A 91 17.72 -12.13 -11.78
C TYR A 91 16.83 -13.29 -11.28
N GLN A 92 15.59 -12.98 -10.92
CA GLN A 92 14.63 -13.97 -10.43
C GLN A 92 14.33 -15.03 -11.49
N ARG A 93 14.23 -14.64 -12.76
CA ARG A 93 14.06 -15.56 -13.90
C ARG A 93 15.25 -16.49 -14.04
N ALA A 94 16.47 -15.96 -13.98
CA ALA A 94 17.68 -16.76 -14.04
C ALA A 94 17.77 -17.77 -12.88
N LEU A 95 17.38 -17.35 -11.67
CA LEU A 95 17.32 -18.23 -10.50
C LEU A 95 16.23 -19.29 -10.64
N TYR A 96 15.05 -18.92 -11.12
CA TYR A 96 13.90 -19.81 -11.34
C TYR A 96 14.19 -20.90 -12.36
N GLU A 97 14.91 -20.56 -13.42
CA GLU A 97 15.29 -21.46 -14.53
C GLU A 97 16.58 -22.25 -14.25
N SER A 98 17.25 -22.00 -13.15
CA SER A 98 18.51 -22.66 -12.80
C SER A 98 18.35 -24.17 -12.64
N PRO A 99 19.32 -25.00 -13.09
CA PRO A 99 19.32 -26.43 -12.82
C PRO A 99 19.42 -26.76 -11.33
N TYR A 100 19.85 -25.81 -10.50
CA TYR A 100 19.94 -25.93 -9.04
C TYR A 100 18.71 -25.39 -8.29
N ARG A 101 17.60 -25.18 -9.00
CA ARG A 101 16.35 -24.65 -8.42
C ARG A 101 15.89 -25.44 -7.20
N SER A 102 15.89 -26.77 -7.27
CA SER A 102 15.43 -27.61 -6.14
C SER A 102 16.25 -27.39 -4.88
N PHE A 103 17.57 -27.19 -5.00
CA PHE A 103 18.44 -26.83 -3.89
C PHE A 103 18.05 -25.46 -3.30
N MET A 104 17.75 -24.49 -4.15
CA MET A 104 17.35 -23.17 -3.71
C MET A 104 15.94 -23.17 -3.07
N GLU A 105 15.01 -24.01 -3.56
CA GLU A 105 13.69 -24.18 -2.92
C GLU A 105 13.79 -24.73 -1.50
N GLU A 106 14.78 -25.58 -1.20
CA GLU A 106 15.07 -26.03 0.17
C GLU A 106 15.62 -24.91 1.05
N LYS A 107 16.38 -23.95 0.49
CA LYS A 107 16.97 -22.84 1.23
C LYS A 107 16.00 -21.70 1.52
N ILE A 108 15.22 -21.28 0.53
CA ILE A 108 14.38 -20.07 0.63
C ILE A 108 12.87 -20.36 0.59
N GLY A 109 12.49 -21.62 0.39
CA GLY A 109 11.10 -22.09 0.43
C GLY A 109 10.35 -21.97 -0.90
N ARG A 110 9.35 -22.83 -1.05
CA ARG A 110 8.52 -22.92 -2.28
C ARG A 110 7.70 -21.64 -2.52
N VAL A 111 7.29 -20.95 -1.46
CA VAL A 111 6.50 -19.70 -1.57
C VAL A 111 7.33 -18.60 -2.24
N ALA A 112 8.63 -18.51 -1.95
CA ALA A 112 9.53 -17.58 -2.62
C ALA A 112 9.54 -17.80 -4.14
N PHE A 113 9.61 -19.07 -4.58
CA PHE A 113 9.56 -19.41 -6.01
C PHE A 113 8.19 -19.14 -6.65
N ALA A 114 7.08 -19.35 -5.92
CA ALA A 114 5.76 -18.95 -6.40
C ALA A 114 5.64 -17.42 -6.56
N THR A 115 6.24 -16.65 -5.66
CA THR A 115 6.32 -15.19 -5.78
C THR A 115 7.20 -14.75 -6.96
N MET A 116 8.33 -15.41 -7.18
CA MET A 116 9.18 -15.18 -8.36
C MET A 116 8.44 -15.47 -9.66
N ASP A 117 7.68 -16.56 -9.73
CA ASP A 117 6.84 -16.90 -10.89
C ASP A 117 5.83 -15.78 -11.21
N ASN A 118 5.17 -15.24 -10.17
CA ASN A 118 4.27 -14.09 -10.34
C ASN A 118 5.02 -12.84 -10.80
N ALA A 119 6.21 -12.56 -10.28
CA ALA A 119 7.03 -11.42 -10.70
C ALA A 119 7.42 -11.56 -12.18
N ILE A 120 7.86 -12.75 -12.60
CA ILE A 120 8.22 -13.06 -13.98
C ILE A 120 7.01 -12.88 -14.94
N LYS A 121 5.82 -13.28 -14.51
CA LYS A 121 4.56 -13.15 -15.27
C LYS A 121 3.99 -11.74 -15.27
N SER A 122 4.48 -10.85 -14.42
CA SER A 122 3.93 -9.50 -14.25
C SER A 122 4.89 -8.38 -14.63
N MET A 123 6.11 -8.71 -15.09
CA MET A 123 7.12 -7.74 -15.46
C MET A 123 7.83 -8.15 -16.76
N ASP A 124 7.93 -7.19 -17.67
CA ASP A 124 8.66 -7.29 -18.93
C ASP A 124 9.22 -5.92 -19.31
N GLU A 125 10.36 -5.89 -20.00
CA GLU A 125 11.01 -4.65 -20.43
C GLU A 125 10.07 -3.77 -21.30
N SER A 126 9.20 -4.40 -22.09
CA SER A 126 8.24 -3.70 -22.98
C SER A 126 7.22 -2.82 -22.25
N ILE A 127 7.00 -3.04 -20.96
CA ILE A 127 6.02 -2.27 -20.17
C ILE A 127 6.65 -1.21 -19.25
N ILE A 128 7.97 -1.06 -19.21
CA ILE A 128 8.66 -0.12 -18.28
C ILE A 128 8.11 1.30 -18.45
N GLY A 129 8.01 1.83 -19.67
CA GLY A 129 7.47 3.17 -19.92
C GLY A 129 6.03 3.34 -19.44
N LEU A 130 5.20 2.30 -19.63
CA LEU A 130 3.82 2.30 -19.11
C LEU A 130 3.78 2.26 -17.58
N MET A 131 4.69 1.56 -16.93
CA MET A 131 4.78 1.54 -15.45
C MET A 131 5.22 2.90 -14.90
N GLN A 132 6.15 3.59 -15.57
CA GLN A 132 6.54 4.95 -15.21
C GLN A 132 5.36 5.92 -15.32
N GLU A 133 4.57 5.83 -16.38
CA GLU A 133 3.33 6.61 -16.56
C GLU A 133 2.30 6.25 -15.48
N GLU A 134 2.11 4.98 -15.15
CA GLU A 134 1.22 4.53 -14.06
C GLU A 134 1.63 5.13 -12.72
N ASN A 135 2.93 5.15 -12.40
CA ASN A 135 3.46 5.76 -11.17
C ASN A 135 3.18 7.26 -11.13
N ALA A 136 3.44 7.97 -12.22
CA ALA A 136 3.16 9.41 -12.32
C ALA A 136 1.67 9.74 -12.13
N LEU A 137 0.77 8.97 -12.76
CA LEU A 137 -0.68 9.11 -12.58
C LEU A 137 -1.13 8.83 -11.15
N THR A 138 -0.56 7.81 -10.51
CA THR A 138 -0.85 7.46 -9.12
C THR A 138 -0.36 8.56 -8.17
N THR A 139 0.81 9.12 -8.44
CA THR A 139 1.35 10.26 -7.69
C THR A 139 0.48 11.52 -7.87
N GLN A 140 0.01 11.79 -9.09
CA GLN A 140 -0.94 12.88 -9.35
C GLN A 140 -2.24 12.70 -8.56
N TYR A 141 -2.82 11.51 -8.56
CA TYR A 141 -4.01 11.19 -7.75
C TYR A 141 -3.78 11.44 -6.26
N ASN A 142 -2.67 10.95 -5.71
CA ASN A 142 -2.36 11.13 -4.29
C ASN A 142 -2.18 12.61 -3.92
N LYS A 143 -1.50 13.40 -4.75
CA LYS A 143 -1.33 14.85 -4.57
C LYS A 143 -2.69 15.58 -4.61
N LEU A 144 -3.56 15.21 -5.57
CA LEU A 144 -4.89 15.80 -5.70
C LEU A 144 -5.74 15.56 -4.44
N ILE A 145 -5.80 14.32 -3.96
CA ILE A 145 -6.57 13.96 -2.75
C ILE A 145 -5.98 14.63 -1.50
N ALA A 146 -4.65 14.66 -1.35
CA ALA A 146 -3.99 15.28 -0.20
C ALA A 146 -4.16 16.82 -0.17
N SER A 147 -4.33 17.44 -1.32
CA SER A 147 -4.49 18.91 -1.44
C SER A 147 -5.88 19.42 -1.08
N ALA A 148 -6.83 18.56 -0.68
CA ALA A 148 -8.20 18.93 -0.37
C ALA A 148 -8.28 20.08 0.64
N LYS A 149 -9.03 21.13 0.28
CA LYS A 149 -9.31 22.30 1.11
C LYS A 149 -10.81 22.52 1.16
N ILE A 150 -11.44 22.06 2.22
CA ILE A 150 -12.89 22.06 2.40
C ILE A 150 -13.23 23.05 3.52
N PRO A 151 -13.81 24.22 3.21
CA PRO A 151 -14.28 25.14 4.24
C PRO A 151 -15.45 24.49 5.01
N PHE A 152 -15.29 24.32 6.32
CA PHE A 152 -16.33 23.78 7.17
C PHE A 152 -16.15 24.25 8.61
N ASP A 153 -17.24 24.66 9.26
CA ASP A 153 -17.28 25.08 10.67
C ASP A 153 -16.19 26.11 11.04
N GLY A 154 -16.08 27.16 10.20
CA GLY A 154 -15.13 28.28 10.42
C GLY A 154 -13.65 27.94 10.18
N GLN A 155 -13.34 26.77 9.70
CA GLN A 155 -11.97 26.33 9.39
C GLN A 155 -11.86 25.72 7.99
N VAL A 156 -10.62 25.49 7.53
CA VAL A 156 -10.35 24.77 6.29
C VAL A 156 -9.89 23.36 6.65
N CYS A 157 -10.73 22.37 6.34
CA CYS A 157 -10.45 20.97 6.56
C CYS A 157 -9.81 20.30 5.33
N ASN A 158 -8.94 19.34 5.56
CA ASN A 158 -8.70 18.28 4.58
C ASN A 158 -9.71 17.13 4.83
N LEU A 159 -9.63 16.07 4.03
CA LEU A 159 -10.57 14.94 4.14
C LEU A 159 -10.53 14.25 5.53
N SER A 160 -9.35 14.15 6.16
CA SER A 160 -9.20 13.58 7.50
C SER A 160 -9.79 14.47 8.59
N LEU A 161 -9.53 15.78 8.53
CA LEU A 161 -10.05 16.74 9.50
C LEU A 161 -11.56 16.91 9.40
N LEU A 162 -12.16 16.65 8.24
CA LEU A 162 -13.61 16.67 8.06
C LEU A 162 -14.30 15.42 8.67
N ARG A 163 -13.57 14.29 8.82
CA ARG A 163 -14.14 13.01 9.23
C ARG A 163 -14.95 13.05 10.55
N PRO A 164 -14.52 13.72 11.63
CA PRO A 164 -15.32 13.81 12.85
C PRO A 164 -16.72 14.38 12.63
N TYR A 165 -16.87 15.32 11.70
CA TYR A 165 -18.18 15.90 11.35
C TYR A 165 -19.02 14.94 10.50
N LEU A 166 -18.41 14.07 9.70
CA LEU A 166 -19.10 13.05 8.89
C LEU A 166 -19.70 11.92 9.74
N THR A 167 -19.19 11.72 10.95
CA THR A 167 -19.60 10.67 11.89
C THR A 167 -20.25 11.22 13.16
N GLY A 168 -20.28 12.53 13.32
CA GLY A 168 -20.79 13.23 14.49
C GLY A 168 -22.28 12.94 14.75
N ASN A 169 -22.75 13.16 16.00
CA ASN A 169 -24.08 12.77 16.44
C ASN A 169 -25.20 13.64 15.84
N ASP A 170 -24.95 14.94 15.62
CA ASP A 170 -25.94 15.83 15.00
C ASP A 170 -26.10 15.51 13.50
N ARG A 171 -27.28 14.98 13.13
CA ARG A 171 -27.62 14.59 11.76
C ARG A 171 -27.62 15.77 10.78
N THR A 172 -27.91 16.98 11.26
CA THR A 172 -27.92 18.19 10.42
C THR A 172 -26.51 18.59 10.08
N VAL A 173 -25.62 18.60 11.07
CA VAL A 173 -24.17 18.85 10.88
C VAL A 173 -23.56 17.78 9.98
N ARG A 174 -23.87 16.51 10.22
CA ARG A 174 -23.41 15.42 9.32
C ARG A 174 -23.83 15.65 7.87
N ARG A 175 -25.09 16.02 7.63
CA ARG A 175 -25.58 16.29 6.26
C ARG A 175 -24.81 17.43 5.60
N GLN A 176 -24.55 18.49 6.36
CA GLN A 176 -23.76 19.64 5.85
C GLN A 176 -22.31 19.24 5.56
N ALA A 177 -21.68 18.45 6.43
CA ALA A 177 -20.33 17.95 6.23
C ALA A 177 -20.23 17.03 5.00
N TRP A 178 -21.19 16.09 4.84
CA TRP A 178 -21.27 15.23 3.66
C TRP A 178 -21.55 16.01 2.38
N LYS A 179 -22.31 17.11 2.47
CA LYS A 179 -22.48 18.00 1.34
C LYS A 179 -21.18 18.70 0.97
N ALA A 180 -20.46 19.26 1.95
CA ALA A 180 -19.17 19.90 1.73
C ALA A 180 -18.14 18.92 1.15
N TYR A 181 -18.13 17.67 1.64
CA TYR A 181 -17.33 16.58 1.09
C TYR A 181 -17.67 16.33 -0.39
N SER A 182 -18.95 16.17 -0.71
CA SER A 182 -19.41 15.92 -2.07
C SER A 182 -19.12 17.11 -3.00
N ASP A 183 -19.37 18.34 -2.53
CA ASP A 183 -19.10 19.55 -3.29
C ASP A 183 -17.61 19.65 -3.68
N TYR A 184 -16.69 19.30 -2.76
CA TYR A 184 -15.26 19.23 -3.07
C TYR A 184 -14.97 18.24 -4.20
N PHE A 185 -15.49 16.99 -4.10
CA PHE A 185 -15.26 16.00 -5.14
C PHE A 185 -15.85 16.41 -6.50
N MET A 186 -16.98 17.14 -6.49
CA MET A 186 -17.52 17.71 -7.74
C MET A 186 -16.59 18.78 -8.36
N THR A 187 -15.81 19.51 -7.56
CA THR A 187 -14.84 20.48 -8.10
C THR A 187 -13.64 19.84 -8.77
N VAL A 188 -13.31 18.61 -8.41
CA VAL A 188 -12.15 17.85 -8.95
C VAL A 188 -12.57 16.64 -9.77
N ALA A 189 -13.88 16.50 -10.07
CA ALA A 189 -14.42 15.32 -10.74
C ALA A 189 -13.77 15.06 -12.09
N ASP A 190 -13.67 16.10 -12.93
CA ASP A 190 -13.10 15.97 -14.29
C ASP A 190 -11.63 15.53 -14.24
N GLU A 191 -10.85 16.01 -13.27
CA GLU A 191 -9.45 15.62 -13.10
C GLU A 191 -9.34 14.16 -12.59
N LEU A 192 -10.21 13.75 -11.65
CA LEU A 192 -10.26 12.37 -11.16
C LEU A 192 -10.68 11.40 -12.26
N ASP A 193 -11.67 11.76 -13.06
CA ASP A 193 -12.14 10.94 -14.18
C ASP A 193 -11.05 10.79 -15.26
N ASP A 194 -10.32 11.86 -15.57
CA ASP A 194 -9.21 11.83 -16.52
C ASP A 194 -8.07 10.92 -16.01
N ILE A 195 -7.67 11.04 -14.74
CA ILE A 195 -6.66 10.18 -14.12
C ILE A 195 -7.12 8.72 -14.14
N TYR A 196 -8.37 8.44 -13.78
CA TYR A 196 -8.91 7.10 -13.77
C TYR A 196 -8.95 6.47 -15.16
N ASP A 197 -9.45 7.20 -16.16
CA ASP A 197 -9.50 6.75 -17.54
C ASP A 197 -8.09 6.44 -18.11
N LYS A 198 -7.12 7.33 -17.83
CA LYS A 198 -5.70 7.10 -18.18
C LYS A 198 -5.14 5.86 -17.51
N LEU A 199 -5.41 5.64 -16.22
CA LEU A 199 -4.97 4.44 -15.50
C LEU A 199 -5.58 3.15 -16.08
N VAL A 200 -6.87 3.16 -16.44
CA VAL A 200 -7.53 2.00 -17.07
C VAL A 200 -6.91 1.70 -18.44
N LYS A 201 -6.69 2.73 -19.27
CA LYS A 201 -6.04 2.59 -20.58
C LYS A 201 -4.60 2.10 -20.45
N ASN A 202 -3.83 2.69 -19.56
CA ASN A 202 -2.44 2.33 -19.32
C ASN A 202 -2.32 0.88 -18.86
N ARG A 203 -3.07 0.47 -17.82
CA ARG A 203 -3.07 -0.91 -17.32
C ARG A 203 -3.53 -1.93 -18.36
N THR A 204 -4.49 -1.56 -19.19
CA THR A 204 -4.93 -2.39 -20.32
C THR A 204 -3.81 -2.54 -21.36
N ALA A 205 -3.08 -1.45 -21.66
CA ALA A 205 -1.94 -1.47 -22.57
C ALA A 205 -0.81 -2.35 -22.03
N GLN A 206 -0.49 -2.26 -20.74
CA GLN A 206 0.50 -3.14 -20.09
C GLN A 206 0.12 -4.62 -20.25
N ALA A 207 -1.14 -4.97 -19.96
CA ALA A 207 -1.62 -6.34 -20.11
C ALA A 207 -1.49 -6.85 -21.56
N LYS A 208 -1.87 -6.01 -22.53
CA LYS A 208 -1.76 -6.34 -23.96
C LYS A 208 -0.31 -6.52 -24.41
N ALA A 209 0.59 -5.64 -23.97
CA ALA A 209 2.01 -5.75 -24.28
C ALA A 209 2.63 -7.06 -23.75
N MET A 210 2.13 -7.55 -22.61
CA MET A 210 2.54 -8.84 -22.03
C MET A 210 1.77 -10.05 -22.55
N GLY A 211 0.90 -9.89 -23.57
CA GLY A 211 0.15 -10.99 -24.19
C GLY A 211 -1.11 -11.43 -23.45
N TYR A 212 -1.59 -10.67 -22.47
CA TYR A 212 -2.85 -10.95 -21.76
C TYR A 212 -4.04 -10.29 -22.47
N ASP A 213 -5.21 -10.92 -22.41
CA ASP A 213 -6.46 -10.39 -22.99
C ASP A 213 -6.92 -9.09 -22.32
N ASN A 214 -6.69 -8.97 -21.00
CA ASN A 214 -7.05 -7.82 -20.18
C ASN A 214 -6.19 -7.77 -18.92
N TYR A 215 -6.36 -6.71 -18.11
CA TYR A 215 -5.55 -6.50 -16.91
C TYR A 215 -5.86 -7.46 -15.74
N ILE A 216 -6.96 -8.22 -15.77
CA ILE A 216 -7.39 -9.05 -14.63
C ILE A 216 -6.27 -10.03 -14.24
N GLN A 217 -5.75 -10.81 -15.18
CA GLN A 217 -4.73 -11.82 -14.90
C GLN A 217 -3.41 -11.17 -14.45
N LEU A 218 -2.96 -10.12 -15.13
CA LEU A 218 -1.78 -9.36 -14.75
C LEU A 218 -1.92 -8.78 -13.33
N GLY A 219 -3.11 -8.27 -13.00
CA GLY A 219 -3.42 -7.77 -11.66
C GLY A 219 -3.34 -8.85 -10.58
N TYR A 220 -3.77 -10.08 -10.87
CA TYR A 220 -3.65 -11.21 -9.93
C TYR A 220 -2.18 -11.54 -9.65
N TYR A 221 -1.31 -11.56 -10.66
CA TYR A 221 0.13 -11.78 -10.46
C TYR A 221 0.78 -10.66 -9.67
N ARG A 222 0.48 -9.39 -9.98
CA ARG A 222 1.00 -8.22 -9.24
C ARG A 222 0.58 -8.18 -7.78
N MET A 223 -0.59 -8.75 -7.44
CA MET A 223 -1.06 -8.89 -6.06
C MET A 223 -0.51 -10.13 -5.35
N ASN A 224 0.43 -10.86 -5.97
CA ASN A 224 1.03 -12.09 -5.40
C ASN A 224 0.00 -13.11 -4.90
N ARG A 225 -1.07 -13.33 -5.67
CA ARG A 225 -2.12 -14.30 -5.33
C ARG A 225 -1.64 -15.72 -5.63
N ASN A 226 -0.83 -16.28 -4.72
CA ASN A 226 -0.17 -17.57 -4.88
C ASN A 226 -1.06 -18.77 -4.53
N SER A 227 -2.06 -18.57 -3.65
CA SER A 227 -2.83 -19.64 -3.03
C SER A 227 -4.26 -19.75 -3.52
N TYR A 228 -4.72 -18.80 -4.31
CA TYR A 228 -6.07 -18.75 -4.86
C TYR A 228 -6.11 -18.01 -6.19
N ASP A 229 -7.08 -18.37 -7.03
CA ASP A 229 -7.27 -17.82 -8.36
C ASP A 229 -8.58 -16.99 -8.48
N ARG A 230 -8.91 -16.63 -9.72
CA ARG A 230 -10.12 -15.89 -10.04
C ARG A 230 -11.39 -16.67 -9.67
N ASN A 231 -11.41 -17.99 -9.86
CA ASN A 231 -12.58 -18.82 -9.59
C ASN A 231 -12.85 -18.89 -8.08
N ASP A 232 -11.80 -18.98 -7.27
CA ASP A 232 -11.92 -18.93 -5.80
C ASP A 232 -12.51 -17.59 -5.36
N VAL A 233 -12.05 -16.48 -5.94
CA VAL A 233 -12.60 -15.14 -5.65
C VAL A 233 -14.05 -15.00 -6.14
N GLU A 234 -14.42 -15.56 -7.27
CA GLU A 234 -15.81 -15.58 -7.75
C GLU A 234 -16.71 -16.37 -6.81
N ASN A 235 -16.25 -17.53 -6.33
CA ASN A 235 -16.96 -18.32 -5.32
C ASN A 235 -17.11 -17.54 -4.00
N PHE A 236 -16.04 -16.90 -3.53
CA PHE A 236 -16.10 -16.05 -2.33
C PHE A 236 -17.11 -14.90 -2.49
N ARG A 237 -17.09 -14.18 -3.61
CA ARG A 237 -18.03 -13.08 -3.90
C ARG A 237 -19.48 -13.58 -3.95
N ARG A 238 -19.72 -14.77 -4.51
CA ARG A 238 -21.05 -15.39 -4.52
C ARG A 238 -21.55 -15.64 -3.10
N GLN A 239 -20.70 -16.22 -2.24
CA GLN A 239 -21.06 -16.45 -0.83
C GLN A 239 -21.32 -15.13 -0.09
N VAL A 240 -20.51 -14.11 -0.31
CA VAL A 240 -20.76 -12.77 0.27
C VAL A 240 -22.13 -12.25 -0.17
N LYS A 241 -22.46 -12.32 -1.47
CA LYS A 241 -23.74 -11.86 -2.01
C LYS A 241 -24.94 -12.65 -1.44
N GLU A 242 -24.82 -13.97 -1.38
CA GLU A 242 -25.93 -14.85 -1.01
C GLU A 242 -26.16 -14.95 0.51
N VAL A 243 -25.09 -14.84 1.31
CA VAL A 243 -25.12 -15.07 2.76
C VAL A 243 -24.89 -13.79 3.54
N PHE A 244 -23.81 -13.07 3.22
CA PHE A 244 -23.37 -11.94 4.05
C PHE A 244 -24.19 -10.67 3.79
N VAL A 245 -24.56 -10.39 2.53
CA VAL A 245 -25.39 -9.22 2.21
C VAL A 245 -26.76 -9.27 2.91
N PRO A 246 -27.55 -10.38 2.87
CA PRO A 246 -28.79 -10.46 3.62
C PRO A 246 -28.60 -10.35 5.15
N PHE A 247 -27.47 -10.81 5.68
CA PHE A 247 -27.14 -10.59 7.09
C PHE A 247 -26.90 -9.10 7.37
N ALA A 248 -26.09 -8.43 6.54
CA ALA A 248 -25.81 -7.00 6.68
C ALA A 248 -27.11 -6.16 6.58
N GLU A 249 -28.04 -6.51 5.68
CA GLU A 249 -29.34 -5.84 5.58
C GLU A 249 -30.14 -5.93 6.90
N ARG A 250 -30.12 -7.09 7.57
CA ARG A 250 -30.76 -7.23 8.90
C ARG A 250 -30.09 -6.35 9.96
N VAL A 251 -28.75 -6.27 9.94
CA VAL A 251 -28.00 -5.38 10.84
C VAL A 251 -28.33 -3.91 10.56
N HIS A 252 -28.45 -3.51 9.29
CA HIS A 252 -28.87 -2.17 8.90
C HIS A 252 -30.31 -1.86 9.37
N GLU A 253 -31.22 -2.80 9.27
CA GLU A 253 -32.59 -2.61 9.75
C GLU A 253 -32.64 -2.49 11.29
N ILE A 254 -31.87 -3.28 12.03
CA ILE A 254 -31.74 -3.13 13.49
C ILE A 254 -31.19 -1.74 13.83
N ARG A 255 -30.16 -1.27 13.12
CA ARG A 255 -29.57 0.05 13.30
C ARG A 255 -30.58 1.16 12.97
N ARG A 256 -31.32 1.04 11.87
CA ARG A 256 -32.38 1.97 11.50
C ARG A 256 -33.39 2.18 12.64
N LYS A 257 -33.88 1.07 13.22
CA LYS A 257 -34.83 1.09 14.35
C LYS A 257 -34.19 1.70 15.60
N ARG A 258 -32.97 1.33 15.92
CA ARG A 258 -32.23 1.87 17.06
C ARG A 258 -32.05 3.39 16.97
N LEU A 259 -31.74 3.92 15.78
CA LEU A 259 -31.61 5.33 15.52
C LEU A 259 -32.95 6.08 15.44
N GLY A 260 -34.09 5.37 15.38
CA GLY A 260 -35.42 5.96 15.24
C GLY A 260 -35.64 6.65 13.89
N LEU A 261 -35.00 6.16 12.84
CA LEU A 261 -35.10 6.74 11.51
C LEU A 261 -36.12 6.02 10.65
N GLU A 262 -36.85 6.76 9.83
CA GLU A 262 -37.74 6.17 8.82
C GLU A 262 -36.95 5.43 7.75
N LYS A 263 -35.83 6.03 7.30
CA LYS A 263 -34.94 5.46 6.30
C LYS A 263 -33.48 5.82 6.64
N LEU A 264 -32.58 4.83 6.54
CA LEU A 264 -31.14 5.10 6.54
C LEU A 264 -30.72 5.76 5.23
N SER A 265 -29.80 6.70 5.33
CA SER A 265 -29.12 7.31 4.21
C SER A 265 -27.61 7.08 4.34
N TYR A 266 -26.85 7.33 3.28
CA TYR A 266 -25.38 7.21 3.30
C TYR A 266 -24.73 8.04 4.43
N ILE A 267 -25.32 9.19 4.80
CA ILE A 267 -24.84 10.01 5.92
C ILE A 267 -24.96 9.32 7.29
N ASP A 268 -25.74 8.24 7.38
CA ASP A 268 -25.97 7.50 8.62
C ASP A 268 -25.11 6.22 8.69
N ASN A 269 -24.27 5.93 7.69
CA ASN A 269 -23.55 4.66 7.58
C ASN A 269 -22.60 4.38 8.74
N GLU A 270 -21.99 5.39 9.30
CA GLU A 270 -21.03 5.28 10.42
C GLU A 270 -21.62 5.70 11.77
N VAL A 271 -22.94 5.77 11.90
CA VAL A 271 -23.62 6.10 13.16
C VAL A 271 -24.39 4.89 13.67
N TYR A 272 -24.11 4.44 14.87
CA TYR A 272 -24.62 3.17 15.42
C TYR A 272 -25.58 3.36 16.58
N PHE A 273 -25.50 4.45 17.34
CA PHE A 273 -26.31 4.71 18.53
C PHE A 273 -26.91 6.12 18.48
N LYS A 274 -28.06 6.30 19.15
CA LYS A 274 -28.82 7.56 19.18
C LYS A 274 -28.05 8.66 19.92
N GLU A 275 -27.34 8.26 20.96
CA GLU A 275 -26.58 9.13 21.84
C GLU A 275 -25.19 9.45 21.29
N GLY A 276 -24.81 8.86 20.16
CA GLY A 276 -23.51 8.93 19.52
C GLY A 276 -22.76 7.60 19.54
N ASN A 277 -21.76 7.47 18.69
CA ASN A 277 -20.87 6.32 18.73
C ASN A 277 -20.04 6.34 20.02
N PRO A 278 -19.53 5.17 20.45
CA PRO A 278 -18.56 5.16 21.52
C PRO A 278 -17.35 6.02 21.16
N ASP A 279 -16.97 6.91 22.06
CA ASP A 279 -15.76 7.70 21.93
C ASP A 279 -14.58 6.96 22.57
N PRO A 280 -13.38 7.06 22.00
CA PRO A 280 -12.19 6.57 22.67
C PRO A 280 -12.01 7.24 24.03
N VAL A 281 -11.66 6.47 25.07
CA VAL A 281 -11.38 6.99 26.39
C VAL A 281 -9.91 7.43 26.47
N GLY A 282 -9.68 8.68 26.84
CA GLY A 282 -8.35 9.26 26.97
C GLY A 282 -7.86 10.00 25.73
N THR A 283 -6.69 10.58 25.87
CA THR A 283 -5.97 11.25 24.78
C THR A 283 -5.38 10.22 23.81
N ALA A 284 -5.01 10.64 22.61
CA ALA A 284 -4.36 9.76 21.63
C ALA A 284 -3.06 9.12 22.18
N GLN A 285 -2.33 9.83 23.03
CA GLN A 285 -1.16 9.30 23.70
C GLN A 285 -1.51 8.19 24.71
N GLU A 286 -2.54 8.41 25.55
CA GLU A 286 -3.02 7.41 26.51
C GLU A 286 -3.59 6.16 25.82
N ILE A 287 -4.19 6.32 24.63
CA ILE A 287 -4.64 5.18 23.81
C ILE A 287 -3.45 4.36 23.35
N LEU A 288 -2.37 5.01 22.88
CA LEU A 288 -1.16 4.33 22.46
C LEU A 288 -0.47 3.60 23.61
N GLU A 289 -0.39 4.21 24.78
CA GLU A 289 0.13 3.60 26.01
C GLU A 289 -0.74 2.41 26.48
N SER A 290 -2.06 2.54 26.35
CA SER A 290 -2.99 1.43 26.63
C SER A 290 -2.79 0.27 25.64
N GLY A 291 -2.50 0.57 24.37
CA GLY A 291 -2.10 -0.42 23.38
C GLY A 291 -0.83 -1.15 23.80
N GLN A 292 0.20 -0.44 24.22
CA GLN A 292 1.45 -1.02 24.70
C GLN A 292 1.22 -1.97 25.90
N LYS A 293 0.40 -1.56 26.86
CA LYS A 293 0.03 -2.40 28.01
C LYS A 293 -0.71 -3.67 27.55
N MET A 294 -1.67 -3.53 26.65
CA MET A 294 -2.44 -4.66 26.11
C MET A 294 -1.53 -5.68 25.41
N TYR A 295 -0.58 -5.21 24.58
CA TYR A 295 0.40 -6.09 23.93
C TYR A 295 1.33 -6.78 24.92
N ALA A 296 1.69 -6.08 26.03
CA ALA A 296 2.47 -6.68 27.10
C ALA A 296 1.72 -7.78 27.89
N GLU A 297 0.39 -7.66 27.98
CA GLU A 297 -0.47 -8.66 28.63
C GLU A 297 -0.74 -9.88 27.74
N LEU A 298 -0.61 -9.75 26.39
CA LEU A 298 -0.84 -10.85 25.46
C LEU A 298 0.29 -11.89 25.51
N SER A 299 1.53 -11.46 25.35
CA SER A 299 2.71 -12.35 25.47
C SER A 299 4.01 -11.55 25.58
N PRO A 300 5.11 -12.19 26.05
CA PRO A 300 6.43 -11.55 26.06
C PRO A 300 6.88 -11.12 24.64
N GLU A 301 6.59 -11.90 23.61
CA GLU A 301 7.00 -11.64 22.23
C GLU A 301 6.26 -10.41 21.66
N THR A 302 4.96 -10.30 21.90
CA THR A 302 4.19 -9.12 21.46
C THR A 302 4.58 -7.86 22.22
N LYS A 303 4.94 -8.00 23.52
CA LYS A 303 5.51 -6.91 24.32
C LYS A 303 6.83 -6.42 23.71
N GLU A 304 7.77 -7.32 23.48
CA GLU A 304 9.10 -6.99 22.90
C GLU A 304 8.94 -6.24 21.58
N PHE A 305 8.08 -6.75 20.68
CA PHE A 305 7.80 -6.12 19.38
C PHE A 305 7.21 -4.72 19.54
N PHE A 306 6.19 -4.57 20.38
CA PHE A 306 5.52 -3.27 20.52
C PHE A 306 6.42 -2.24 21.23
N ASP A 307 7.17 -2.65 22.25
CA ASP A 307 8.16 -1.79 22.91
C ASP A 307 9.24 -1.34 21.92
N PHE A 308 9.75 -2.25 21.07
CA PHE A 308 10.70 -1.89 20.01
C PHE A 308 10.13 -0.82 19.08
N MET A 309 8.88 -0.95 18.66
CA MET A 309 8.21 0.04 17.79
C MET A 309 8.09 1.40 18.49
N MET A 310 7.73 1.42 19.78
CA MET A 310 7.58 2.66 20.56
C MET A 310 8.93 3.35 20.80
N GLU A 311 9.94 2.61 21.27
CA GLU A 311 11.27 3.13 21.60
C GLU A 311 12.00 3.72 20.39
N ASN A 312 11.75 3.12 19.22
CA ASN A 312 12.36 3.54 17.96
C ASN A 312 11.52 4.54 17.15
N GLU A 313 10.42 5.07 17.73
CA GLU A 313 9.55 6.06 17.07
C GLU A 313 9.06 5.59 15.68
N LEU A 314 8.64 4.29 15.60
CA LEU A 314 8.20 3.66 14.34
C LEU A 314 6.69 3.80 14.09
N PHE A 315 5.95 4.45 15.01
CA PHE A 315 4.55 4.81 14.83
C PHE A 315 4.40 6.27 14.40
N ASP A 316 3.83 6.49 13.23
CA ASP A 316 3.36 7.80 12.77
C ASP A 316 1.83 7.77 12.61
N VAL A 317 1.12 7.78 13.73
CA VAL A 317 -0.34 7.57 13.80
C VAL A 317 -1.16 8.86 13.90
N PHE A 318 -0.51 10.02 14.09
CA PHE A 318 -1.23 11.30 14.23
C PHE A 318 -1.44 11.98 12.88
N GLY A 319 -2.68 12.46 12.66
CA GLY A 319 -3.02 13.28 11.51
C GLY A 319 -2.36 14.67 11.59
N ARG A 320 -1.88 15.17 10.45
CA ARG A 320 -1.36 16.54 10.33
C ARG A 320 -1.52 17.06 8.92
N LYS A 321 -1.31 18.34 8.73
CA LYS A 321 -1.29 18.99 7.42
C LYS A 321 -0.21 18.33 6.54
N ASP A 322 -0.48 18.25 5.27
CA ASP A 322 0.43 17.74 4.23
C ASP A 322 0.87 16.27 4.41
N LYS A 323 0.30 15.53 5.38
CA LYS A 323 0.47 14.09 5.49
C LYS A 323 -0.46 13.38 4.51
N LYS A 324 0.06 12.33 3.84
CA LYS A 324 -0.72 11.47 2.95
C LYS A 324 -1.97 10.91 3.65
N GLN A 325 -3.06 10.83 2.93
CA GLN A 325 -4.32 10.25 3.40
C GLN A 325 -4.24 8.73 3.53
N GLY A 326 -4.97 8.19 4.52
CA GLY A 326 -4.99 6.77 4.81
C GLY A 326 -3.91 6.35 5.79
N GLY A 327 -3.66 5.06 5.84
CA GLY A 327 -2.64 4.45 6.69
C GLY A 327 -2.15 3.16 6.07
N TYR A 328 -0.90 2.82 6.33
CA TYR A 328 -0.28 1.57 5.93
C TYR A 328 0.76 1.13 6.96
N MET A 329 1.15 -0.12 6.88
CA MET A 329 2.30 -0.68 7.58
C MET A 329 3.29 -1.16 6.54
N THR A 330 4.55 -0.87 6.76
CA THR A 330 5.65 -1.36 5.93
C THR A 330 6.80 -1.83 6.81
N TYR A 331 7.84 -2.36 6.19
CA TYR A 331 9.02 -2.86 6.91
C TYR A 331 10.30 -2.42 6.21
N LEU A 332 11.37 -2.42 6.97
CA LEU A 332 12.73 -2.24 6.49
C LEU A 332 13.50 -3.54 6.73
N TYR A 333 14.37 -3.89 5.80
CA TYR A 333 15.10 -5.17 5.86
C TYR A 333 16.26 -5.18 6.84
N GLN A 334 16.86 -4.00 7.09
CA GLN A 334 18.11 -3.88 7.86
C GLN A 334 17.94 -3.16 9.20
N TYR A 335 16.77 -2.70 9.51
CA TYR A 335 16.50 -1.89 10.72
C TYR A 335 15.48 -2.54 11.65
#